data_75aff685e3963676c3b95cfe33b2b8b8
#
_entry.id   75aff685e3963676c3b95cfe33b2b8b8
#
_cell.length_a   1.000
_cell.length_b   1.000
_cell.length_c   1.000
_cell.angle_alpha   90.00
_cell.angle_beta   90.00
_cell.angle_gamma   90.00
#
_symmetry.space_group_name_H-M   'P 1'
#
loop_
_entity.id
_entity.type
_entity.pdbx_description
1 polymer ?
#
loop_
_entity_poly.entity_id
_entity_poly.type
_entity_poly.pdbx_seq_one_letter_code
_entity_poly.pdbx_strand_id
1 'polypeptide(L)'
;SKSQTVTDDSLIVSQPSFDRKLSDLDELTKVKIPENSLAIEAAREHGDLRENAEYHMAKDEQKLLLARQSELQSEIMRAKPTDFADAPTDSIGIGSVVELIDQANSEDQTYTVLGAWDSDPDNNVLSYLTPLGQMLLGKQMDDIVETDVAGNIQTWKVTGLSRWIDKN
;
A
#
# COMPACT_ATOMS: atom_id res chain seq x y z
N SER A 1 -20.36 15.05 20.95
CA SER A 1 -20.03 14.96 19.54
C SER A 1 -18.56 15.29 19.36
N LYS A 2 -17.81 14.29 19.27
CA LYS A 2 -16.41 14.53 18.98
C LYS A 2 -16.23 14.41 17.51
N SER A 3 -16.24 15.54 16.86
CA SER A 3 -15.56 15.66 15.62
C SER A 3 -14.12 15.24 15.90
N GLN A 4 -13.83 14.00 15.66
CA GLN A 4 -12.47 13.64 15.51
C GLN A 4 -12.00 14.34 14.26
N THR A 5 -11.38 15.47 14.48
CA THR A 5 -10.43 15.97 13.54
C THR A 5 -9.34 14.93 13.51
N VAL A 6 -9.61 13.91 12.76
CA VAL A 6 -8.59 12.95 12.46
C VAL A 6 -7.71 13.65 11.46
N THR A 7 -6.67 14.29 11.96
CA THR A 7 -5.48 14.48 11.18
C THR A 7 -5.01 13.08 10.92
N ASP A 8 -5.66 12.47 9.96
CA ASP A 8 -5.61 11.06 9.93
C ASP A 8 -4.42 10.63 9.10
N ASP A 9 -3.32 10.44 9.79
CA ASP A 9 -2.20 9.69 9.25
C ASP A 9 -2.53 8.20 9.14
N SER A 10 -3.77 7.80 9.49
CA SER A 10 -4.18 6.41 9.39
C SER A 10 -4.25 5.96 7.95
N LEU A 11 -3.81 4.74 7.73
CA LEU A 11 -3.87 4.08 6.43
C LEU A 11 -4.89 2.96 6.49
N ILE A 12 -5.86 2.98 5.58
CA ILE A 12 -6.79 1.88 5.43
C ILE A 12 -6.12 0.82 4.57
N VAL A 13 -6.05 -0.40 5.06
CA VAL A 13 -5.36 -1.51 4.41
C VAL A 13 -6.21 -2.76 4.48
N SER A 14 -6.03 -3.70 3.55
CA SER A 14 -6.67 -5.00 3.67
C SER A 14 -6.04 -5.80 4.81
N GLN A 15 -6.79 -6.71 5.40
CA GLN A 15 -6.27 -7.61 6.42
C GLN A 15 -5.09 -8.44 5.89
N PRO A 16 -5.14 -9.03 4.68
CA PRO A 16 -3.99 -9.76 4.15
C PRO A 16 -2.72 -8.91 4.01
N SER A 17 -2.85 -7.67 3.57
CA SER A 17 -1.69 -6.78 3.45
C SER A 17 -1.12 -6.42 4.81
N PHE A 18 -1.97 -6.21 5.79
CA PHE A 18 -1.56 -5.98 7.17
C PHE A 18 -0.81 -7.20 7.73
N ASP A 19 -1.34 -8.38 7.53
CA ASP A 19 -0.72 -9.63 8.00
C ASP A 19 0.65 -9.84 7.35
N ARG A 20 0.82 -9.50 6.07
CA ARG A 20 2.12 -9.56 5.41
C ARG A 20 3.14 -8.62 6.04
N LYS A 21 2.74 -7.40 6.38
CA LYS A 21 3.63 -6.45 7.06
C LYS A 21 4.04 -6.94 8.44
N LEU A 22 3.11 -7.52 9.19
CA LEU A 22 3.42 -8.13 10.48
C LEU A 22 4.44 -9.26 10.33
N SER A 23 4.25 -10.10 9.31
CA SER A 23 5.16 -11.20 9.01
C SER A 23 6.56 -10.68 8.63
N ASP A 24 6.62 -9.63 7.81
CA ASP A 24 7.89 -9.01 7.43
C ASP A 24 8.64 -8.47 8.65
N LEU A 25 7.92 -7.79 9.54
CA LEU A 25 8.52 -7.28 10.79
C LEU A 25 8.99 -8.42 11.68
N ASP A 26 8.23 -9.49 11.78
CA ASP A 26 8.57 -10.65 12.59
C ASP A 26 9.85 -11.33 12.08
N GLU A 27 9.95 -11.55 10.77
CA GLU A 27 11.16 -12.10 10.14
C GLU A 27 12.37 -11.19 10.36
N LEU A 28 12.20 -9.90 10.18
CA LEU A 28 13.27 -8.93 10.39
C LEU A 28 13.79 -8.98 11.83
N THR A 29 12.87 -8.99 12.78
CA THR A 29 13.19 -8.93 14.22
C THR A 29 13.76 -10.24 14.75
N LYS A 30 13.22 -11.38 14.31
CA LYS A 30 13.57 -12.70 14.85
C LYS A 30 14.66 -13.41 14.07
N VAL A 31 14.88 -13.04 12.81
CA VAL A 31 15.84 -13.73 11.95
C VAL A 31 16.95 -12.79 11.49
N LYS A 32 16.62 -11.76 10.73
CA LYS A 32 17.63 -10.91 10.06
C LYS A 32 18.49 -10.10 11.02
N ILE A 33 17.87 -9.45 12.00
CA ILE A 33 18.63 -8.67 12.99
C ILE A 33 19.52 -9.56 13.86
N PRO A 34 19.04 -10.68 14.40
CA PRO A 34 19.93 -11.61 15.13
C PRO A 34 21.06 -12.18 14.29
N GLU A 35 20.81 -12.56 13.04
CA GLU A 35 21.86 -13.03 12.12
C GLU A 35 22.92 -11.96 11.89
N ASN A 36 22.50 -10.72 11.71
CA ASN A 36 23.40 -9.59 11.55
C ASN A 36 24.26 -9.38 12.82
N SER A 37 23.65 -9.50 13.99
CA SER A 37 24.39 -9.39 15.26
C SER A 37 25.49 -10.45 15.38
N LEU A 38 25.18 -11.67 14.94
CA LEU A 38 26.18 -12.75 14.91
C LEU A 38 27.28 -12.46 13.88
N ALA A 39 26.94 -11.89 12.73
CA ALA A 39 27.93 -11.51 11.73
C ALA A 39 28.88 -10.42 12.24
N ILE A 40 28.36 -9.44 12.98
CA ILE A 40 29.17 -8.39 13.61
C ILE A 40 30.13 -9.00 14.62
N GLU A 41 29.61 -9.88 15.46
CA GLU A 41 30.43 -10.57 16.48
C GLU A 41 31.54 -11.38 15.83
N ALA A 42 31.21 -12.18 14.82
CA ALA A 42 32.18 -12.97 14.07
C ALA A 42 33.25 -12.09 13.41
N ALA A 43 32.86 -10.97 12.84
CA ALA A 43 33.80 -10.05 12.20
C ALA A 43 34.77 -9.40 13.22
N ARG A 44 34.31 -9.12 14.43
CA ARG A 44 35.16 -8.57 15.50
C ARG A 44 36.30 -9.51 15.87
N GLU A 45 36.08 -10.79 15.78
CA GLU A 45 37.08 -11.81 16.12
C GLU A 45 38.25 -11.83 15.14
N HIS A 46 38.12 -11.20 13.96
CA HIS A 46 39.17 -11.15 12.95
C HIS A 46 40.25 -10.04 13.18
N GLY A 47 40.14 -9.27 14.26
CA GLY A 47 41.20 -8.33 14.66
C GLY A 47 40.91 -6.87 14.39
N ASP A 48 41.78 -6.17 13.65
CA ASP A 48 41.72 -4.72 13.49
C ASP A 48 40.41 -4.23 12.86
N LEU A 49 39.58 -3.56 13.66
CA LEU A 49 38.26 -3.08 13.26
C LEU A 49 38.31 -1.94 12.22
N ARG A 50 39.43 -1.20 12.14
CA ARG A 50 39.57 -0.08 11.21
C ARG A 50 39.66 -0.52 9.77
N GLU A 51 40.32 -1.65 9.51
CA GLU A 51 40.58 -2.19 8.19
C GLU A 51 39.74 -3.43 7.89
N ASN A 52 38.87 -3.80 8.79
CA ASN A 52 38.07 -5.02 8.66
C ASN A 52 36.83 -4.73 7.80
N ALA A 53 36.90 -5.04 6.50
CA ALA A 53 35.82 -4.82 5.57
C ALA A 53 34.55 -5.57 5.96
N GLU A 54 34.67 -6.79 6.45
CA GLU A 54 33.51 -7.59 6.89
C GLU A 54 32.77 -6.93 8.05
N TYR A 55 33.53 -6.39 9.01
CA TYR A 55 32.96 -5.66 10.14
C TYR A 55 32.20 -4.42 9.67
N HIS A 56 32.80 -3.63 8.79
CA HIS A 56 32.17 -2.41 8.27
C HIS A 56 30.91 -2.73 7.45
N MET A 57 30.94 -3.76 6.64
CA MET A 57 29.76 -4.20 5.88
C MET A 57 28.64 -4.65 6.80
N ALA A 58 28.95 -5.42 7.83
CA ALA A 58 27.96 -5.89 8.79
C ALA A 58 27.36 -4.74 9.59
N LYS A 59 28.15 -3.72 9.94
CA LYS A 59 27.67 -2.52 10.63
C LYS A 59 26.76 -1.68 9.71
N ASP A 60 27.09 -1.56 8.44
CA ASP A 60 26.26 -0.86 7.48
C ASP A 60 24.93 -1.58 7.29
N GLU A 61 24.95 -2.90 7.18
CA GLU A 61 23.74 -3.71 7.14
C GLU A 61 22.88 -3.52 8.39
N GLN A 62 23.51 -3.46 9.57
CA GLN A 62 22.78 -3.19 10.81
C GLN A 62 21.96 -1.91 10.74
N LYS A 63 22.55 -0.84 10.21
CA LYS A 63 21.85 0.44 10.05
C LYS A 63 20.63 0.31 9.15
N LEU A 64 20.76 -0.42 8.04
CA LEU A 64 19.66 -0.65 7.12
C LEU A 64 18.54 -1.47 7.76
N LEU A 65 18.89 -2.53 8.48
CA LEU A 65 17.92 -3.39 9.14
C LEU A 65 17.15 -2.64 10.24
N LEU A 66 17.86 -1.85 11.05
CA LEU A 66 17.22 -1.07 12.11
C LEU A 66 16.34 0.04 11.53
N ALA A 67 16.75 0.68 10.44
CA ALA A 67 15.93 1.67 9.76
C ALA A 67 14.67 1.02 9.19
N ARG A 68 14.79 -0.15 8.58
CA ARG A 68 13.66 -0.89 8.06
C ARG A 68 12.69 -1.33 9.16
N GLN A 69 13.22 -1.76 10.30
CA GLN A 69 12.41 -2.12 11.47
C GLN A 69 11.58 -0.93 11.94
N SER A 70 12.22 0.23 12.08
CA SER A 70 11.53 1.45 12.50
C SER A 70 10.43 1.86 11.51
N GLU A 71 10.73 1.77 10.22
CA GLU A 71 9.76 2.07 9.14
C GLU A 71 8.54 1.14 9.21
N LEU A 72 8.78 -0.18 9.32
CA LEU A 72 7.70 -1.17 9.42
C LEU A 72 6.84 -0.95 10.66
N GLN A 73 7.46 -0.68 11.80
CA GLN A 73 6.73 -0.40 13.04
C GLN A 73 5.85 0.83 12.90
N SER A 74 6.37 1.88 12.28
CA SER A 74 5.61 3.12 12.05
C SER A 74 4.44 2.88 11.09
N GLU A 75 4.67 2.18 10.00
CA GLU A 75 3.60 1.84 9.04
C GLU A 75 2.49 1.02 9.70
N ILE A 76 2.86 -0.01 10.46
CA ILE A 76 1.91 -0.88 11.15
C ILE A 76 1.08 -0.09 12.17
N MET A 77 1.70 0.82 12.90
CA MET A 77 0.98 1.66 13.88
C MET A 77 -0.06 2.56 13.23
N ARG A 78 0.17 2.99 11.99
CA ARG A 78 -0.75 3.86 11.24
C ARG A 78 -1.86 3.08 10.55
N ALA A 79 -1.70 1.78 10.39
CA ALA A 79 -2.60 0.97 9.60
C ALA A 79 -3.90 0.64 10.33
N LYS A 80 -5.00 0.69 9.58
CA LYS A 80 -6.32 0.22 10.02
C LYS A 80 -6.74 -0.89 9.07
N PRO A 81 -6.58 -2.15 9.47
CA PRO A 81 -7.00 -3.26 8.62
C PRO A 81 -8.51 -3.34 8.51
N THR A 82 -8.98 -3.72 7.33
CA THR A 82 -10.40 -3.83 7.03
C THR A 82 -10.68 -5.00 6.07
N ASP A 83 -11.92 -5.47 6.08
CA ASP A 83 -12.43 -6.41 5.08
C ASP A 83 -13.24 -5.70 3.98
N PHE A 84 -13.31 -4.37 4.03
CA PHE A 84 -14.07 -3.54 3.09
C PHE A 84 -15.58 -3.77 3.13
N ALA A 85 -16.12 -4.32 4.23
CA ALA A 85 -17.55 -4.56 4.36
C ALA A 85 -18.38 -3.26 4.34
N ASP A 86 -17.77 -2.14 4.68
CA ASP A 86 -18.42 -0.83 4.73
C ASP A 86 -18.33 -0.06 3.40
N ALA A 87 -17.85 -0.70 2.33
CA ALA A 87 -17.77 -0.04 1.03
C ALA A 87 -19.14 0.48 0.59
N PRO A 88 -19.23 1.74 0.11
CA PRO A 88 -20.52 2.29 -0.30
C PRO A 88 -21.05 1.63 -1.57
N THR A 89 -22.37 1.72 -1.77
CA THR A 89 -23.05 1.16 -2.94
C THR A 89 -23.55 2.24 -3.90
N ASP A 90 -23.61 3.48 -3.46
CA ASP A 90 -24.13 4.61 -4.23
C ASP A 90 -23.04 5.54 -4.78
N SER A 91 -21.81 5.33 -4.38
CA SER A 91 -20.66 6.10 -4.85
C SER A 91 -19.40 5.24 -4.76
N ILE A 92 -18.36 5.68 -5.47
CA ILE A 92 -17.07 4.99 -5.42
C ILE A 92 -16.39 5.30 -4.09
N GLY A 93 -16.07 4.26 -3.34
CA GLY A 93 -15.32 4.35 -2.10
C GLY A 93 -14.21 3.32 -2.03
N ILE A 94 -13.57 3.25 -0.88
CA ILE A 94 -12.56 2.22 -0.62
C ILE A 94 -13.27 0.88 -0.48
N GLY A 95 -12.94 -0.06 -1.35
CA GLY A 95 -13.63 -1.35 -1.47
C GLY A 95 -14.60 -1.44 -2.64
N SER A 96 -14.60 -0.44 -3.54
CA SER A 96 -15.48 -0.43 -4.72
C SER A 96 -14.82 -1.06 -5.94
N VAL A 97 -15.62 -1.74 -6.75
CA VAL A 97 -15.29 -2.16 -8.11
C VAL A 97 -15.99 -1.22 -9.07
N VAL A 98 -15.24 -0.62 -9.97
CA VAL A 98 -15.71 0.45 -10.84
C VAL A 98 -15.52 0.02 -12.29
N GLU A 99 -16.59 0.07 -13.06
CA GLU A 99 -16.55 -0.12 -14.51
C GLU A 99 -16.59 1.25 -15.18
N LEU A 100 -15.64 1.48 -16.08
CA LEU A 100 -15.50 2.72 -16.82
C LEU A 100 -15.54 2.44 -18.30
N ILE A 101 -16.12 3.35 -19.06
CA ILE A 101 -16.08 3.30 -20.53
C ILE A 101 -15.45 4.58 -21.08
N ASP A 102 -14.49 4.41 -22.00
CA ASP A 102 -13.87 5.54 -22.68
C ASP A 102 -14.89 6.17 -23.64
N GLN A 103 -15.11 7.48 -23.48
CA GLN A 103 -16.13 8.20 -24.28
C GLN A 103 -15.72 8.37 -25.73
N ALA A 104 -14.44 8.22 -26.07
CA ALA A 104 -13.97 8.40 -27.45
C ALA A 104 -14.04 7.10 -28.25
N ASN A 105 -13.65 5.96 -27.67
CA ASN A 105 -13.51 4.70 -28.40
C ASN A 105 -14.34 3.55 -27.86
N SER A 106 -15.11 3.78 -26.80
CA SER A 106 -15.95 2.78 -26.13
C SER A 106 -15.18 1.60 -25.52
N GLU A 107 -13.90 1.78 -25.24
CA GLU A 107 -13.11 0.77 -24.51
C GLU A 107 -13.54 0.70 -23.04
N ASP A 108 -13.63 -0.51 -22.53
CA ASP A 108 -13.99 -0.78 -21.13
C ASP A 108 -12.74 -0.92 -20.27
N GLN A 109 -12.81 -0.40 -19.04
CA GLN A 109 -11.84 -0.67 -18.00
C GLN A 109 -12.58 -0.96 -16.70
N THR A 110 -12.07 -1.91 -15.94
CA THR A 110 -12.59 -2.20 -14.62
C THR A 110 -11.46 -2.04 -13.61
N TYR A 111 -11.69 -1.22 -12.60
CA TYR A 111 -10.74 -1.00 -11.51
C TYR A 111 -11.36 -1.38 -10.17
N THR A 112 -10.54 -1.89 -9.28
CA THR A 112 -10.91 -2.10 -7.88
C THR A 112 -10.11 -1.13 -7.02
N VAL A 113 -10.79 -0.35 -6.19
CA VAL A 113 -10.15 0.60 -5.27
C VAL A 113 -10.08 -0.04 -3.90
N LEU A 114 -8.88 -0.38 -3.46
CA LEU A 114 -8.64 -1.00 -2.17
C LEU A 114 -7.73 -0.14 -1.31
N GLY A 115 -7.06 -0.75 -0.34
CA GLY A 115 -6.28 -0.07 0.68
C GLY A 115 -4.94 0.45 0.22
N ALA A 116 -4.28 1.16 1.13
CA ALA A 116 -3.01 1.83 0.86
C ALA A 116 -1.89 0.89 0.41
N TRP A 117 -1.93 -0.38 0.83
CA TRP A 117 -0.91 -1.38 0.53
C TRP A 117 -1.38 -2.45 -0.45
N ASP A 118 -2.51 -2.24 -1.10
CA ASP A 118 -3.17 -3.27 -1.90
C ASP A 118 -3.01 -3.07 -3.40
N SER A 119 -2.21 -2.11 -3.83
CA SER A 119 -2.00 -1.81 -5.24
C SER A 119 -1.47 -3.03 -6.00
N ASP A 120 -2.15 -3.38 -7.08
CA ASP A 120 -1.80 -4.50 -7.95
C ASP A 120 -2.15 -4.14 -9.39
N PRO A 121 -1.23 -3.47 -10.10
CA PRO A 121 -1.50 -2.99 -11.45
C PRO A 121 -1.88 -4.09 -12.44
N ASP A 122 -1.33 -5.28 -12.28
CA ASP A 122 -1.61 -6.41 -13.19
C ASP A 122 -3.07 -6.85 -13.11
N ASN A 123 -3.71 -6.65 -11.98
CA ASN A 123 -5.12 -6.99 -11.75
C ASN A 123 -6.02 -5.76 -11.66
N ASN A 124 -5.53 -4.58 -12.09
CA ASN A 124 -6.25 -3.32 -12.03
C ASN A 124 -6.77 -2.97 -10.64
N VAL A 125 -5.98 -3.30 -9.61
CA VAL A 125 -6.27 -2.89 -8.24
C VAL A 125 -5.49 -1.63 -7.92
N LEU A 126 -6.20 -0.60 -7.52
CA LEU A 126 -5.65 0.70 -7.18
C LEU A 126 -5.66 0.89 -5.66
N SER A 127 -4.56 1.40 -5.12
CA SER A 127 -4.64 2.02 -3.80
C SER A 127 -5.49 3.29 -3.89
N TYR A 128 -6.34 3.52 -2.90
CA TYR A 128 -7.14 4.74 -2.85
C TYR A 128 -6.28 6.01 -2.79
N LEU A 129 -5.00 5.89 -2.45
CA LEU A 129 -4.07 7.01 -2.35
C LEU A 129 -3.45 7.40 -3.70
N THR A 130 -3.58 6.58 -4.72
CA THR A 130 -3.05 6.90 -6.04
C THR A 130 -3.82 8.06 -6.68
N PRO A 131 -3.22 8.79 -7.63
CA PRO A 131 -3.93 9.87 -8.32
C PRO A 131 -5.25 9.41 -8.95
N LEU A 132 -5.26 8.27 -9.63
CA LEU A 132 -6.48 7.73 -10.22
C LEU A 132 -7.48 7.31 -9.14
N GLY A 133 -7.02 6.66 -8.07
CA GLY A 133 -7.87 6.30 -6.94
C GLY A 133 -8.55 7.52 -6.33
N GLN A 134 -7.79 8.58 -6.09
CA GLN A 134 -8.33 9.82 -5.52
C GLN A 134 -9.34 10.50 -6.47
N MET A 135 -9.09 10.40 -7.75
CA MET A 135 -9.98 10.97 -8.76
C MET A 135 -11.33 10.23 -8.82
N LEU A 136 -11.31 8.93 -8.62
CA LEU A 136 -12.50 8.09 -8.66
C LEU A 136 -13.35 8.20 -7.38
N LEU A 137 -12.73 8.42 -6.22
CA LEU A 137 -13.46 8.46 -4.95
C LEU A 137 -14.59 9.49 -4.98
N GLY A 138 -15.76 9.07 -4.53
CA GLY A 138 -16.96 9.91 -4.45
C GLY A 138 -17.74 10.03 -5.75
N LYS A 139 -17.23 9.52 -6.85
CA LYS A 139 -17.97 9.54 -8.11
C LYS A 139 -19.14 8.55 -8.04
N GLN A 140 -20.17 8.87 -8.78
CA GLN A 140 -21.40 8.07 -8.84
C GLN A 140 -21.63 7.52 -10.25
N MET A 141 -22.62 6.65 -10.37
CA MET A 141 -23.04 6.14 -11.69
C MET A 141 -23.29 7.31 -12.63
N ASP A 142 -22.86 7.15 -13.87
CA ASP A 142 -22.98 8.11 -14.96
C ASP A 142 -22.11 9.37 -14.84
N ASP A 143 -21.32 9.50 -13.78
CA ASP A 143 -20.36 10.59 -13.66
C ASP A 143 -19.23 10.44 -14.68
N ILE A 144 -18.69 11.57 -15.08
CA ILE A 144 -17.58 11.64 -16.02
C ILE A 144 -16.28 11.90 -15.25
N VAL A 145 -15.25 11.14 -15.59
CA VAL A 145 -13.91 11.27 -15.02
C VAL A 145 -12.93 11.56 -16.15
N GLU A 146 -12.14 12.59 -15.99
CA GLU A 146 -11.09 12.94 -16.94
C GLU A 146 -9.73 12.54 -16.39
N THR A 147 -8.96 11.81 -17.20
CA THR A 147 -7.60 11.42 -16.84
C THR A 147 -6.61 12.05 -17.81
N ASP A 148 -5.47 12.47 -17.29
CA ASP A 148 -4.35 13.02 -18.06
C ASP A 148 -3.10 12.22 -17.74
N VAL A 149 -2.65 11.43 -18.72
CA VAL A 149 -1.42 10.65 -18.60
C VAL A 149 -0.46 11.12 -19.68
N ALA A 150 0.59 11.82 -19.28
CA ALA A 150 1.63 12.34 -20.17
C ALA A 150 1.06 13.17 -21.34
N GLY A 151 0.06 14.02 -21.05
CA GLY A 151 -0.59 14.86 -22.05
C GLY A 151 -1.70 14.16 -22.83
N ASN A 152 -1.88 12.87 -22.64
CA ASN A 152 -2.97 12.11 -23.26
C ASN A 152 -4.22 12.20 -22.36
N ILE A 153 -5.17 12.99 -22.77
CA ILE A 153 -6.41 13.21 -22.00
C ILE A 153 -7.47 12.22 -22.47
N GLN A 154 -8.00 11.46 -21.51
CA GLN A 154 -9.09 10.52 -21.76
C GLN A 154 -10.27 10.88 -20.86
N THR A 155 -11.48 10.73 -21.39
CA THR A 155 -12.71 10.98 -20.66
C THR A 155 -13.47 9.67 -20.51
N TRP A 156 -13.77 9.33 -19.27
CA TRP A 156 -14.40 8.07 -18.89
C TRP A 156 -15.75 8.32 -18.25
N LYS A 157 -16.71 7.44 -18.52
CA LYS A 157 -18.00 7.44 -17.83
C LYS A 157 -18.08 6.25 -16.89
N VAL A 158 -18.56 6.47 -15.67
CA VAL A 158 -18.80 5.40 -14.70
C VAL A 158 -20.06 4.65 -15.13
N THR A 159 -19.90 3.41 -15.57
CA THR A 159 -20.98 2.57 -16.08
C THR A 159 -21.35 1.42 -15.15
N GLY A 160 -20.54 1.11 -14.17
CA GLY A 160 -20.80 0.06 -13.22
C GLY A 160 -20.16 0.37 -11.87
N LEU A 161 -20.84 -0.02 -10.80
CA LEU A 161 -20.39 0.20 -9.45
C LEU A 161 -20.87 -0.96 -8.58
N SER A 162 -19.93 -1.63 -7.93
CA SER A 162 -20.23 -2.76 -7.04
C SER A 162 -19.20 -2.80 -5.93
N ARG A 163 -19.44 -3.65 -4.94
CA ARG A 163 -18.50 -3.82 -3.82
C ARG A 163 -17.60 -5.02 -4.08
N TRP A 164 -16.32 -4.84 -3.79
CA TRP A 164 -15.35 -5.91 -3.95
C TRP A 164 -15.69 -7.13 -3.09
N ILE A 165 -16.15 -6.90 -1.85
CA ILE A 165 -16.45 -7.96 -0.90
C ILE A 165 -17.58 -8.88 -1.39
N ASP A 166 -18.50 -8.36 -2.19
CA ASP A 166 -19.63 -9.13 -2.72
C ASP A 166 -19.21 -10.06 -3.87
N LYS A 167 -18.01 -9.87 -4.41
CA LYS A 167 -17.45 -10.65 -5.52
C LYS A 167 -16.38 -11.64 -5.08
N ASN A 168 -15.99 -11.60 -3.81
CA ASN A 168 -14.88 -12.42 -3.29
C ASN A 168 -15.24 -13.18 -2.00
#